data_c0e04d526b3d325c54187dc18a1fb85f
#
_entry.id   c0e04d526b3d325c54187dc18a1fb85f
#
_cell.length_a   1.000
_cell.length_b   1.000
_cell.length_c   1.000
_cell.angle_alpha   90.00
_cell.angle_beta   90.00
_cell.angle_gamma   90.00
#
_symmetry.space_group_name_H-M   'P 1'
#
loop_
_entity.id
_entity.type
_entity.pdbx_description
1 polymer ?
#
loop_
_entity_poly.entity_id
_entity_poly.type
_entity_poly.pdbx_seq_one_letter_code
_entity_poly.pdbx_strand_id
1 'polypeptide(L)'
;MVWLISALMKPVIKNCNLYSEKNGVKHIRIQARPNKWLENDCPFCHKSCPVYDKHSSRSTIWRGLDWGGILVEVEYQTHRIICPEHGVYVAEVPWAYPGSRFTKDFDLTVAWFASYLPRNTTSYFMRVDWETAGRCVNRVLHDLEPERSRRLDGLVNIGIDETSYKKGHKYITVIVNHDTNTVVWASEGYGKSVLEKFYKQLPPEHLSEKQQLRVNLIASQNPRLYRAYLLKEQLRLLLKLTNVDEAEDKIKRWLWKVSQSRIPAFKELYQKVRHHKTHILNTIRDGMSNARIEATNNRLSSLSVKLMASETYKICLIWCTLYALIYAFHFLTES
;
A
#
# COMPACT_ATOMS: atom_id res chain seq x y z
N MET A 1 18.99 0.09 -12.89
CA MET A 1 18.89 1.51 -13.26
C MET A 1 18.92 2.47 -12.06
N VAL A 2 18.31 2.18 -10.92
CA VAL A 2 18.33 3.03 -9.70
C VAL A 2 19.75 3.26 -9.15
N TRP A 3 20.64 2.28 -9.19
CA TRP A 3 22.03 2.39 -8.75
C TRP A 3 22.92 3.33 -9.61
N LEU A 4 22.58 3.54 -10.87
CA LEU A 4 23.34 4.44 -11.76
C LEU A 4 23.00 5.92 -11.54
N ILE A 5 21.77 6.23 -11.11
CA ILE A 5 21.34 7.62 -10.85
C ILE A 5 21.95 8.13 -9.53
N SER A 6 22.09 7.28 -8.50
CA SER A 6 22.75 7.67 -7.25
C SER A 6 24.23 7.99 -7.41
N ALA A 7 24.89 7.42 -8.43
CA ALA A 7 26.30 7.66 -8.70
C ALA A 7 26.58 9.07 -9.30
N LEU A 8 25.60 9.65 -10.01
CA LEU A 8 25.74 10.98 -10.63
C LEU A 8 25.45 12.15 -9.67
N MET A 9 24.76 11.89 -8.57
CA MET A 9 24.34 12.92 -7.59
C MET A 9 25.16 12.86 -6.26
N LYS A 10 26.43 12.48 -6.33
CA LYS A 10 27.25 12.35 -5.11
C LYS A 10 27.40 13.67 -4.38
N PRO A 11 27.09 13.74 -3.07
CA PRO A 11 27.41 14.91 -2.27
C PRO A 11 28.93 15.10 -2.18
N VAL A 12 29.35 16.34 -2.08
CA VAL A 12 30.76 16.68 -1.81
C VAL A 12 30.96 16.66 -0.30
N ILE A 13 31.75 15.71 0.19
CA ILE A 13 32.07 15.60 1.61
C ILE A 13 33.16 16.64 1.92
N LYS A 14 32.92 17.46 2.94
CA LYS A 14 33.87 18.47 3.45
C LYS A 14 34.65 17.95 4.64
N ASN A 15 33.98 17.30 5.56
CA ASN A 15 34.56 16.80 6.81
C ASN A 15 33.75 15.61 7.34
N CYS A 16 34.37 14.79 8.17
CA CYS A 16 33.75 13.66 8.82
C CYS A 16 34.27 13.56 10.26
N ASN A 17 33.40 13.67 11.24
CA ASN A 17 33.71 13.67 12.65
C ASN A 17 33.03 12.51 13.37
N LEU A 18 33.82 11.74 14.12
CA LEU A 18 33.31 10.73 15.04
C LEU A 18 33.22 11.34 16.44
N TYR A 19 32.08 11.23 17.09
CA TYR A 19 31.86 11.66 18.47
C TYR A 19 30.95 10.69 19.23
N SER A 20 30.97 10.79 20.54
CA SER A 20 30.12 10.00 21.40
C SER A 20 29.26 10.93 22.27
N GLU A 21 28.00 10.60 22.38
CA GLU A 21 27.13 11.27 23.35
C GLU A 21 27.41 10.80 24.79
N LYS A 22 26.87 11.51 25.78
CA LYS A 22 27.00 11.17 27.22
C LYS A 22 26.42 9.80 27.56
N ASN A 23 25.46 9.31 26.79
CA ASN A 23 24.84 7.99 26.90
C ASN A 23 25.66 6.86 26.28
N GLY A 24 26.84 7.16 25.72
CA GLY A 24 27.73 6.20 25.07
C GLY A 24 27.36 5.89 23.61
N VAL A 25 26.32 6.49 23.05
CA VAL A 25 25.96 6.32 21.64
C VAL A 25 26.99 7.03 20.77
N LYS A 26 27.54 6.29 19.79
CA LYS A 26 28.53 6.83 18.83
C LYS A 26 27.83 7.37 17.59
N HIS A 27 28.33 8.49 17.10
CA HIS A 27 27.84 9.17 15.92
C HIS A 27 28.97 9.48 14.95
N ILE A 28 28.72 9.31 13.66
CA ILE A 28 29.54 9.85 12.57
C ILE A 28 28.74 10.99 11.97
N ARG A 29 29.27 12.21 12.07
CA ARG A 29 28.67 13.40 11.45
C ARG A 29 29.47 13.79 10.22
N ILE A 30 28.82 13.72 9.07
CA ILE A 30 29.41 14.00 7.76
C ILE A 30 28.93 15.38 7.34
N GLN A 31 29.85 16.34 7.27
CA GLN A 31 29.59 17.66 6.69
C GLN A 31 29.66 17.53 5.17
N ALA A 32 28.53 17.65 4.50
CA ALA A 32 28.43 17.52 3.06
C ALA A 32 27.78 18.77 2.44
N ARG A 33 27.92 18.94 1.15
CA ARG A 33 27.19 19.92 0.35
C ARG A 33 26.73 19.28 -0.96
N PRO A 34 25.66 19.79 -1.58
CA PRO A 34 25.33 19.45 -2.96
C PRO A 34 26.49 19.79 -3.91
N ASN A 35 26.51 19.16 -5.06
CA ASN A 35 27.35 19.64 -6.15
C ASN A 35 26.87 21.06 -6.55
N LYS A 36 27.80 21.94 -6.94
CA LYS A 36 27.48 23.33 -7.32
C LYS A 36 26.37 23.44 -8.38
N TRP A 37 26.26 22.44 -9.23
CA TRP A 37 25.25 22.37 -10.29
C TRP A 37 23.81 22.16 -9.76
N LEU A 38 23.67 21.52 -8.58
CA LEU A 38 22.41 21.15 -7.95
C LEU A 38 22.11 22.00 -6.70
N GLU A 39 23.00 22.95 -6.38
CA GLU A 39 22.95 23.68 -5.09
C GLU A 39 21.70 24.57 -4.95
N ASN A 40 21.15 25.01 -6.08
CA ASN A 40 20.02 25.94 -6.12
C ASN A 40 18.78 25.36 -6.80
N ASP A 41 18.64 24.03 -6.84
CA ASP A 41 17.52 23.40 -7.54
C ASP A 41 16.24 23.47 -6.70
N CYS A 42 15.13 23.72 -7.38
CA CYS A 42 13.80 23.69 -6.80
C CYS A 42 13.40 22.25 -6.46
N PRO A 43 12.90 21.95 -5.24
CA PRO A 43 12.53 20.60 -4.85
C PRO A 43 11.30 20.03 -5.59
N PHE A 44 10.64 20.81 -6.44
CA PHE A 44 9.43 20.39 -7.17
C PHE A 44 9.64 20.27 -8.67
N CYS A 45 10.25 21.28 -9.30
CA CYS A 45 10.49 21.26 -10.75
C CYS A 45 11.94 20.96 -11.13
N HIS A 46 12.83 20.79 -10.15
CA HIS A 46 14.26 20.50 -10.34
C HIS A 46 15.01 21.51 -11.22
N LYS A 47 14.45 22.70 -11.40
CA LYS A 47 15.10 23.80 -12.13
C LYS A 47 15.95 24.63 -11.18
N SER A 48 17.12 25.05 -11.66
CA SER A 48 17.98 25.96 -10.90
C SER A 48 17.32 27.33 -10.76
N CYS A 49 17.29 27.84 -9.55
CA CYS A 49 16.57 29.06 -9.18
C CYS A 49 17.49 30.06 -8.46
N PRO A 50 17.18 31.38 -8.51
CA PRO A 50 17.93 32.38 -7.75
C PRO A 50 17.85 32.15 -6.25
N VAL A 51 18.93 32.43 -5.55
CA VAL A 51 18.99 32.38 -4.08
C VAL A 51 18.14 33.49 -3.52
N TYR A 52 17.19 33.15 -2.64
CA TYR A 52 16.35 34.13 -1.94
C TYR A 52 17.08 34.70 -0.74
N ASP A 53 17.61 33.84 0.12
CA ASP A 53 18.48 34.24 1.23
C ASP A 53 19.51 33.14 1.56
N LYS A 54 20.65 33.58 2.09
CA LYS A 54 21.73 32.69 2.53
C LYS A 54 21.72 32.44 4.05
N HIS A 55 20.78 33.03 4.76
CA HIS A 55 20.79 33.07 6.22
C HIS A 55 19.85 32.02 6.85
N SER A 56 20.20 30.76 6.69
CA SER A 56 19.86 29.79 7.70
C SER A 56 21.05 29.75 8.68
N SER A 57 20.89 30.37 9.85
CA SER A 57 21.93 30.30 10.91
C SER A 57 22.06 28.90 11.51
N ARG A 58 21.24 27.95 11.08
CA ARG A 58 21.24 26.56 11.58
C ARG A 58 21.52 25.61 10.46
N SER A 59 22.46 24.68 10.69
CA SER A 59 22.63 23.51 9.85
C SER A 59 21.46 22.55 10.04
N THR A 60 21.08 21.89 8.97
CA THR A 60 20.11 20.81 8.99
C THR A 60 20.86 19.48 9.06
N ILE A 61 20.39 18.60 9.90
CA ILE A 61 20.97 17.26 10.10
C ILE A 61 19.95 16.24 9.60
N TRP A 62 20.41 15.31 8.76
CA TRP A 62 19.65 14.15 8.28
C TRP A 62 20.28 12.89 8.81
N ARG A 63 19.47 12.03 9.41
CA ARG A 63 19.91 10.70 9.82
C ARG A 63 20.03 9.79 8.59
N GLY A 64 21.18 9.18 8.42
CA GLY A 64 21.45 8.13 7.44
C GLY A 64 21.27 6.74 8.00
N LEU A 65 21.64 5.73 7.21
CA LEU A 65 21.71 4.34 7.67
C LEU A 65 22.84 4.19 8.66
N ASP A 66 22.59 3.43 9.73
CA ASP A 66 23.57 3.16 10.76
C ASP A 66 24.73 2.31 10.19
N TRP A 67 25.93 2.63 10.60
CA TRP A 67 27.11 1.82 10.30
C TRP A 67 27.48 0.94 11.50
N GLY A 68 27.03 -0.31 11.47
CA GLY A 68 27.09 -1.16 12.65
C GLY A 68 26.26 -0.60 13.80
N GLY A 69 26.89 -0.30 14.94
CA GLY A 69 26.24 0.34 16.07
C GLY A 69 26.34 1.88 16.08
N ILE A 70 26.89 2.49 15.05
CA ILE A 70 27.16 3.93 14.98
C ILE A 70 26.10 4.64 14.16
N LEU A 71 25.51 5.69 14.71
CA LEU A 71 24.53 6.53 13.99
C LEU A 71 25.24 7.41 12.97
N VAL A 72 24.76 7.42 11.75
CA VAL A 72 25.31 8.25 10.67
C VAL A 72 24.41 9.46 10.45
N GLU A 73 25.01 10.63 10.41
CA GLU A 73 24.34 11.91 10.23
C GLU A 73 25.01 12.70 9.10
N VAL A 74 24.17 13.27 8.23
CA VAL A 74 24.64 14.21 7.20
C VAL A 74 24.23 15.62 7.61
N GLU A 75 25.18 16.52 7.68
CA GLU A 75 24.98 17.92 8.08
C GLU A 75 25.26 18.86 6.92
N TYR A 76 24.33 19.79 6.66
CA TYR A 76 24.48 20.84 5.66
C TYR A 76 23.73 22.10 6.06
N GLN A 77 24.32 23.25 5.78
CA GLN A 77 23.70 24.55 5.97
C GLN A 77 22.84 24.90 4.74
N THR A 78 21.55 24.64 4.83
CA THR A 78 20.59 24.89 3.76
C THR A 78 20.33 26.40 3.57
N HIS A 79 19.93 26.78 2.38
CA HIS A 79 19.47 28.13 2.05
C HIS A 79 18.13 28.07 1.31
N ARG A 80 17.46 29.21 1.16
CA ARG A 80 16.22 29.29 0.42
C ARG A 80 16.44 29.85 -0.97
N ILE A 81 15.63 29.37 -1.91
CA ILE A 81 15.60 29.78 -3.30
C ILE A 81 14.21 30.37 -3.62
N ILE A 82 14.13 31.18 -4.65
CA ILE A 82 12.85 31.68 -5.18
C ILE A 82 12.58 31.05 -6.56
N CYS A 83 11.62 30.15 -6.62
CA CYS A 83 11.18 29.53 -7.86
C CYS A 83 10.02 30.35 -8.47
N PRO A 84 10.07 30.68 -9.76
CA PRO A 84 8.97 31.41 -10.43
C PRO A 84 7.63 30.65 -10.40
N GLU A 85 7.68 29.32 -10.42
CA GLU A 85 6.49 28.44 -10.46
C GLU A 85 5.97 28.10 -9.05
N HIS A 86 6.87 27.93 -8.06
CA HIS A 86 6.54 27.37 -6.76
C HIS A 86 6.72 28.36 -5.58
N GLY A 87 7.36 29.51 -5.80
CA GLY A 87 7.62 30.49 -4.74
C GLY A 87 8.90 30.19 -3.95
N VAL A 88 8.94 30.61 -2.68
CA VAL A 88 10.13 30.52 -1.83
C VAL A 88 10.16 29.20 -1.08
N TYR A 89 11.21 28.40 -1.35
CA TYR A 89 11.43 27.11 -0.71
C TYR A 89 12.91 26.91 -0.32
N VAL A 90 13.17 25.94 0.56
CA VAL A 90 14.53 25.47 0.82
C VAL A 90 15.02 24.73 -0.43
N ALA A 91 16.23 25.05 -0.88
CA ALA A 91 16.85 24.39 -2.02
C ALA A 91 16.93 22.87 -1.83
N GLU A 92 16.77 22.13 -2.92
CA GLU A 92 16.85 20.67 -2.87
C GLU A 92 18.23 20.17 -2.43
N VAL A 93 18.24 19.09 -1.66
CA VAL A 93 19.47 18.35 -1.37
C VAL A 93 19.38 16.93 -1.98
N PRO A 94 20.45 16.44 -2.64
CA PRO A 94 20.34 15.18 -3.40
C PRO A 94 20.16 13.94 -2.51
N TRP A 95 20.55 14.01 -1.25
CA TRP A 95 20.52 12.87 -0.31
C TRP A 95 19.25 12.74 0.50
N ALA A 96 18.30 13.68 0.42
CA ALA A 96 17.07 13.63 1.20
C ALA A 96 15.85 14.08 0.38
N TYR A 97 14.68 13.54 0.71
CA TYR A 97 13.43 14.04 0.17
C TYR A 97 13.04 15.39 0.80
N PRO A 98 12.31 16.24 0.09
CA PRO A 98 11.82 17.50 0.64
C PRO A 98 11.10 17.30 1.97
N GLY A 99 11.49 18.08 2.98
CA GLY A 99 10.91 18.00 4.33
C GLY A 99 11.29 16.77 5.15
N SER A 100 12.12 15.84 4.62
CA SER A 100 12.64 14.72 5.38
C SER A 100 13.72 15.14 6.37
N ARG A 101 13.82 14.41 7.49
CA ARG A 101 14.94 14.41 8.42
C ARG A 101 15.83 13.19 8.25
N PHE A 102 15.60 12.40 7.21
CA PHE A 102 16.32 11.18 6.89
C PHE A 102 16.89 11.27 5.49
N THR A 103 17.95 10.51 5.24
CA THR A 103 18.46 10.34 3.88
C THR A 103 17.52 9.49 3.03
N LYS A 104 17.59 9.63 1.70
CA LYS A 104 16.80 8.82 0.77
C LYS A 104 17.02 7.32 0.99
N ASP A 105 18.27 6.90 1.23
CA ASP A 105 18.59 5.50 1.52
C ASP A 105 17.97 5.01 2.83
N PHE A 106 17.89 5.88 3.85
CA PHE A 106 17.21 5.55 5.10
C PHE A 106 15.70 5.38 4.86
N ASP A 107 15.05 6.32 4.17
CA ASP A 107 13.64 6.26 3.83
C ASP A 107 13.32 5.00 3.00
N LEU A 108 14.15 4.67 1.99
CA LEU A 108 14.02 3.46 1.17
C LEU A 108 14.16 2.18 2.01
N THR A 109 15.15 2.13 2.91
CA THR A 109 15.35 0.96 3.77
C THR A 109 14.18 0.77 4.75
N VAL A 110 13.66 1.86 5.33
CA VAL A 110 12.46 1.82 6.17
C VAL A 110 11.28 1.30 5.35
N ALA A 111 11.08 1.79 4.13
CA ALA A 111 10.00 1.36 3.25
C ALA A 111 10.13 -0.13 2.91
N TRP A 112 11.35 -0.60 2.62
CA TRP A 112 11.62 -2.01 2.35
C TRP A 112 11.33 -2.90 3.57
N PHE A 113 11.88 -2.59 4.74
CA PHE A 113 11.60 -3.35 5.96
C PHE A 113 10.13 -3.36 6.30
N ALA A 114 9.50 -2.22 6.17
CA ALA A 114 8.12 -2.07 6.47
C ALA A 114 7.24 -2.92 5.52
N SER A 115 7.63 -3.22 4.29
CA SER A 115 6.89 -4.10 3.37
C SER A 115 7.02 -5.60 3.72
N TYR A 116 8.10 -6.01 4.37
CA TYR A 116 8.37 -7.43 4.68
C TYR A 116 8.25 -7.79 6.16
N LEU A 117 8.51 -6.84 7.06
CA LEU A 117 8.60 -7.10 8.48
C LEU A 117 7.41 -6.56 9.26
N PRO A 118 7.10 -7.16 10.44
CA PRO A 118 6.13 -6.60 11.36
C PRO A 118 6.49 -5.18 11.80
N ARG A 119 5.44 -4.38 12.11
CA ARG A 119 5.55 -3.02 12.64
C ARG A 119 6.60 -2.87 13.74
N ASN A 120 6.48 -3.68 14.81
CA ASN A 120 7.38 -3.58 15.96
C ASN A 120 8.83 -3.92 15.58
N THR A 121 9.02 -4.90 14.70
CA THR A 121 10.34 -5.29 14.18
C THR A 121 10.96 -4.18 13.37
N THR A 122 10.20 -3.57 12.43
CA THR A 122 10.66 -2.44 11.64
C THR A 122 11.04 -1.25 12.51
N SER A 123 10.17 -0.87 13.47
CA SER A 123 10.44 0.22 14.41
C SER A 123 11.68 -0.05 15.26
N TYR A 124 11.86 -1.26 15.73
CA TYR A 124 13.02 -1.67 16.53
C TYR A 124 14.32 -1.58 15.74
N PHE A 125 14.37 -2.20 14.54
CA PHE A 125 15.59 -2.21 13.72
C PHE A 125 15.98 -0.82 13.22
N MET A 126 15.00 -0.05 12.74
CA MET A 126 15.24 1.28 12.18
C MET A 126 15.31 2.37 13.26
N ARG A 127 15.01 2.05 14.52
CA ARG A 127 14.97 2.98 15.66
C ARG A 127 14.12 4.22 15.36
N VAL A 128 12.95 4.01 14.79
CA VAL A 128 11.94 5.04 14.51
C VAL A 128 10.58 4.57 15.01
N ASP A 129 9.73 5.50 15.38
CA ASP A 129 8.34 5.19 15.66
C ASP A 129 7.60 4.83 14.35
N TRP A 130 6.47 4.14 14.51
CA TRP A 130 5.71 3.65 13.35
C TRP A 130 5.12 4.77 12.49
N GLU A 131 4.76 5.89 13.07
CA GLU A 131 4.25 7.04 12.34
C GLU A 131 5.35 7.66 11.46
N THR A 132 6.55 7.73 12.00
CA THR A 132 7.74 8.13 11.23
C THR A 132 8.04 7.15 10.11
N ALA A 133 7.96 5.83 10.38
CA ALA A 133 8.09 4.82 9.32
C ALA A 133 7.06 5.01 8.21
N GLY A 134 5.80 5.30 8.56
CA GLY A 134 4.76 5.63 7.59
C GLY A 134 5.07 6.88 6.76
N ARG A 135 5.67 7.90 7.37
CA ARG A 135 6.12 9.10 6.63
C ARG A 135 7.26 8.78 5.65
N CYS A 136 8.22 7.93 6.05
CA CYS A 136 9.28 7.45 5.17
C CYS A 136 8.69 6.71 3.95
N VAL A 137 7.81 5.74 4.19
CA VAL A 137 7.13 4.99 3.13
C VAL A 137 6.37 5.92 2.18
N ASN A 138 5.67 6.92 2.70
CA ASN A 138 4.92 7.86 1.87
C ASN A 138 5.81 8.69 0.94
N ARG A 139 6.98 9.15 1.42
CA ARG A 139 7.94 9.87 0.59
C ARG A 139 8.50 9.00 -0.53
N VAL A 140 8.89 7.76 -0.19
CA VAL A 140 9.37 6.79 -1.18
C VAL A 140 8.33 6.51 -2.25
N LEU A 141 7.07 6.31 -1.87
CA LEU A 141 5.99 6.08 -2.83
C LEU A 141 5.74 7.28 -3.74
N HIS A 142 5.84 8.48 -3.20
CA HIS A 142 5.67 9.69 -4.00
C HIS A 142 6.79 9.84 -5.04
N ASP A 143 8.00 9.41 -4.70
CA ASP A 143 9.16 9.44 -5.60
C ASP A 143 9.09 8.34 -6.68
N LEU A 144 8.70 7.12 -6.27
CA LEU A 144 8.62 5.97 -7.19
C LEU A 144 7.40 6.04 -8.13
N GLU A 145 6.32 6.68 -7.71
CA GLU A 145 5.08 6.79 -8.47
C GLU A 145 4.53 8.23 -8.48
N PRO A 146 5.22 9.15 -9.16
CA PRO A 146 4.73 10.53 -9.28
C PRO A 146 3.38 10.60 -10.00
N GLU A 147 3.11 9.67 -10.91
CA GLU A 147 1.89 9.59 -11.73
C GLU A 147 0.93 8.48 -11.27
N ARG A 148 0.69 8.43 -9.97
CA ARG A 148 -0.14 7.39 -9.35
C ARG A 148 -1.56 7.28 -9.92
N SER A 149 -2.10 8.36 -10.47
CA SER A 149 -3.39 8.38 -11.17
C SER A 149 -3.40 7.48 -12.40
N ARG A 150 -2.27 7.31 -13.09
CA ARG A 150 -2.14 6.44 -14.27
C ARG A 150 -2.32 4.94 -13.98
N ARG A 151 -2.32 4.52 -12.73
CA ARG A 151 -2.68 3.14 -12.37
C ARG A 151 -4.09 2.75 -12.81
N LEU A 152 -4.95 3.73 -13.02
CA LEU A 152 -6.31 3.53 -13.49
C LEU A 152 -6.41 3.47 -15.01
N ASP A 153 -5.33 3.77 -15.72
CA ASP A 153 -5.31 3.76 -17.18
C ASP A 153 -5.27 2.32 -17.70
N GLY A 154 -5.99 2.06 -18.79
CA GLY A 154 -5.98 0.76 -19.47
C GLY A 154 -6.54 -0.42 -18.67
N LEU A 155 -7.31 -0.19 -17.59
CA LEU A 155 -7.92 -1.26 -16.80
C LEU A 155 -8.99 -2.00 -17.60
N VAL A 156 -8.79 -3.32 -17.82
CA VAL A 156 -9.75 -4.19 -18.51
C VAL A 156 -10.35 -5.19 -17.53
N ASN A 157 -9.52 -5.95 -16.84
CA ASN A 157 -9.94 -6.99 -15.90
C ASN A 157 -9.63 -6.56 -14.47
N ILE A 158 -10.65 -6.25 -13.69
CA ILE A 158 -10.48 -5.85 -12.30
C ILE A 158 -11.08 -6.87 -11.34
N GLY A 159 -10.38 -7.11 -10.24
CA GLY A 159 -10.89 -7.81 -9.06
C GLY A 159 -11.22 -6.81 -7.97
N ILE A 160 -12.31 -7.06 -7.25
CA ILE A 160 -12.73 -6.24 -6.12
C ILE A 160 -12.82 -7.14 -4.89
N ASP A 161 -12.14 -6.74 -3.81
CA ASP A 161 -12.23 -7.42 -2.53
C ASP A 161 -12.46 -6.44 -1.39
N GLU A 162 -13.20 -6.89 -0.38
CA GLU A 162 -13.53 -6.12 0.82
C GLU A 162 -12.99 -6.84 2.05
N THR A 163 -11.97 -6.27 2.67
CA THR A 163 -11.29 -6.86 3.83
C THR A 163 -11.54 -6.05 5.09
N SER A 164 -11.97 -6.72 6.17
CA SER A 164 -12.06 -6.09 7.48
C SER A 164 -10.68 -5.84 8.06
N TYR A 165 -10.38 -4.62 8.45
CA TYR A 165 -9.07 -4.25 8.97
C TYR A 165 -9.07 -3.90 10.47
N LYS A 166 -10.24 -3.72 11.10
CA LYS A 166 -10.36 -3.42 12.54
C LYS A 166 -11.65 -4.03 13.10
N LYS A 167 -11.64 -4.38 14.38
CA LYS A 167 -12.86 -4.76 15.12
C LYS A 167 -13.89 -3.62 15.01
N GLY A 168 -15.17 -3.95 14.88
CA GLY A 168 -16.26 -2.97 14.74
C GLY A 168 -16.63 -2.65 13.28
N HIS A 169 -16.54 -3.64 12.39
CA HIS A 169 -17.02 -3.56 11.01
C HIS A 169 -16.33 -2.46 10.16
N LYS A 170 -15.05 -2.21 10.42
CA LYS A 170 -14.25 -1.34 9.56
C LYS A 170 -13.64 -2.14 8.42
N TYR A 171 -13.95 -1.74 7.20
CA TYR A 171 -13.52 -2.42 5.96
C TYR A 171 -12.68 -1.51 5.09
N ILE A 172 -11.82 -2.14 4.30
CA ILE A 172 -11.15 -1.53 3.16
C ILE A 172 -11.59 -2.28 1.92
N THR A 173 -12.05 -1.55 0.91
CA THR A 173 -12.26 -2.08 -0.44
C THR A 173 -10.98 -1.91 -1.24
N VAL A 174 -10.50 -3.00 -1.82
CA VAL A 174 -9.29 -3.04 -2.64
C VAL A 174 -9.66 -3.42 -4.07
N ILE A 175 -9.10 -2.73 -5.04
CA ILE A 175 -9.27 -3.04 -6.46
C ILE A 175 -7.93 -3.43 -7.05
N VAL A 176 -7.91 -4.60 -7.67
CA VAL A 176 -6.72 -5.22 -8.27
C VAL A 176 -6.91 -5.28 -9.79
N ASN A 177 -5.88 -4.95 -10.54
CA ASN A 177 -5.80 -5.27 -11.95
C ASN A 177 -5.35 -6.73 -12.08
N HIS A 178 -6.20 -7.58 -12.66
CA HIS A 178 -5.89 -9.00 -12.85
C HIS A 178 -4.85 -9.24 -13.95
N ASP A 179 -4.68 -8.30 -14.87
CA ASP A 179 -3.73 -8.45 -15.98
C ASP A 179 -2.29 -8.26 -15.49
N THR A 180 -2.10 -7.38 -14.50
CA THR A 180 -0.79 -7.06 -13.90
C THR A 180 -0.61 -7.59 -12.48
N ASN A 181 -1.65 -8.18 -11.88
CA ASN A 181 -1.69 -8.58 -10.47
C ASN A 181 -1.33 -7.46 -9.47
N THR A 182 -1.60 -6.21 -9.82
CA THR A 182 -1.28 -5.04 -8.99
C THR A 182 -2.52 -4.42 -8.36
N VAL A 183 -2.38 -3.91 -7.14
CA VAL A 183 -3.42 -3.09 -6.50
C VAL A 183 -3.42 -1.71 -7.18
N VAL A 184 -4.52 -1.36 -7.82
CA VAL A 184 -4.66 -0.10 -8.54
C VAL A 184 -5.40 0.96 -7.73
N TRP A 185 -6.26 0.54 -6.80
CA TRP A 185 -7.02 1.45 -5.95
C TRP A 185 -7.43 0.78 -4.65
N ALA A 186 -7.53 1.58 -3.59
CA ALA A 186 -8.10 1.12 -2.33
C ALA A 186 -8.74 2.29 -1.56
N SER A 187 -9.80 2.03 -0.80
CA SER A 187 -10.50 3.02 0.01
C SER A 187 -11.11 2.41 1.25
N GLU A 188 -11.24 3.21 2.31
CA GLU A 188 -11.97 2.81 3.50
C GLU A 188 -13.47 2.71 3.19
N GLY A 189 -14.09 1.69 3.76
CA GLY A 189 -15.51 1.38 3.61
C GLY A 189 -15.76 0.12 2.79
N TYR A 190 -17.03 -0.11 2.51
CA TYR A 190 -17.52 -1.27 1.74
C TYR A 190 -18.78 -0.90 0.96
N GLY A 191 -19.11 -1.71 -0.04
CA GLY A 191 -20.36 -1.61 -0.78
C GLY A 191 -20.38 -0.53 -1.84
N LYS A 192 -21.59 -0.23 -2.33
CA LYS A 192 -21.85 0.59 -3.51
C LYS A 192 -21.23 2.00 -3.43
N SER A 193 -21.34 2.66 -2.29
CA SER A 193 -20.86 4.03 -2.11
C SER A 193 -19.33 4.16 -2.26
N VAL A 194 -18.59 3.10 -1.93
CA VAL A 194 -17.13 3.07 -2.08
C VAL A 194 -16.76 2.83 -3.54
N LEU A 195 -17.48 1.94 -4.22
CA LEU A 195 -17.28 1.70 -5.65
C LEU A 195 -17.62 2.93 -6.50
N GLU A 196 -18.62 3.70 -6.12
CA GLU A 196 -18.93 4.97 -6.78
C GLU A 196 -17.76 5.98 -6.71
N LYS A 197 -17.00 5.98 -5.61
CA LYS A 197 -15.79 6.81 -5.50
C LYS A 197 -14.69 6.36 -6.47
N PHE A 198 -14.55 5.05 -6.66
CA PHE A 198 -13.62 4.49 -7.63
C PHE A 198 -14.02 4.86 -9.06
N TYR A 199 -15.26 4.60 -9.44
CA TYR A 199 -15.75 4.90 -10.79
C TYR A 199 -15.65 6.37 -11.17
N LYS A 200 -15.79 7.29 -10.21
CA LYS A 200 -15.60 8.72 -10.45
C LYS A 200 -14.15 9.12 -10.73
N GLN A 201 -13.20 8.29 -10.34
CA GLN A 201 -11.77 8.52 -10.57
C GLN A 201 -11.25 7.88 -11.86
N LEU A 202 -12.05 7.00 -12.48
CA LEU A 202 -11.69 6.43 -13.77
C LEU A 202 -11.70 7.51 -14.84
N PRO A 203 -10.66 7.56 -15.70
CA PRO A 203 -10.65 8.46 -16.86
C PRO A 203 -11.90 8.23 -17.72
N PRO A 204 -12.51 9.29 -18.26
CA PRO A 204 -13.74 9.19 -19.07
C PRO A 204 -13.58 8.28 -20.30
N GLU A 205 -12.37 8.07 -20.76
CA GLU A 205 -12.03 7.22 -21.90
C GLU A 205 -12.26 5.72 -21.64
N HIS A 206 -12.28 5.28 -20.38
CA HIS A 206 -12.50 3.89 -19.98
C HIS A 206 -13.97 3.47 -19.94
N LEU A 207 -14.88 4.41 -19.91
CA LEU A 207 -16.32 4.14 -19.97
C LEU A 207 -16.91 4.81 -21.20
N SER A 208 -17.00 4.08 -22.30
CA SER A 208 -17.91 4.52 -23.37
C SER A 208 -19.30 4.72 -22.77
N GLU A 209 -20.09 5.68 -23.28
CA GLU A 209 -21.47 5.90 -22.83
C GLU A 209 -22.27 4.59 -22.75
N LYS A 210 -22.04 3.66 -23.66
CA LYS A 210 -22.60 2.30 -23.64
C LYS A 210 -22.16 1.45 -22.45
N GLN A 211 -20.93 1.62 -21.95
CA GLN A 211 -20.43 0.90 -20.79
C GLN A 211 -20.91 1.53 -19.48
N GLN A 212 -21.02 2.85 -19.41
CA GLN A 212 -21.67 3.55 -18.30
C GLN A 212 -23.16 3.18 -18.18
N LEU A 213 -23.87 3.14 -19.31
CA LEU A 213 -25.26 2.63 -19.36
C LEU A 213 -25.32 1.14 -18.97
N ARG A 214 -24.37 0.30 -19.37
CA ARG A 214 -24.31 -1.10 -18.96
C ARG A 214 -24.01 -1.27 -17.47
N VAL A 215 -23.11 -0.52 -16.87
CA VAL A 215 -22.83 -0.56 -15.43
C VAL A 215 -24.07 -0.13 -14.65
N ASN A 216 -24.77 0.92 -15.07
CA ASN A 216 -26.02 1.36 -14.47
C ASN A 216 -27.17 0.37 -14.71
N LEU A 217 -27.22 -0.26 -15.89
CA LEU A 217 -28.19 -1.31 -16.25
C LEU A 217 -27.92 -2.64 -15.52
N ILE A 218 -26.65 -3.03 -15.32
CA ILE A 218 -26.28 -4.22 -14.55
C ILE A 218 -26.68 -4.05 -13.08
N ALA A 219 -26.51 -2.85 -12.53
CA ALA A 219 -26.95 -2.55 -11.16
C ALA A 219 -28.48 -2.57 -11.00
N SER A 220 -29.24 -2.22 -12.03
CA SER A 220 -30.71 -2.14 -12.00
C SER A 220 -31.43 -3.27 -12.70
N GLN A 221 -30.84 -3.96 -13.67
CA GLN A 221 -31.56 -4.83 -14.60
C GLN A 221 -31.01 -6.25 -14.76
N ASN A 222 -29.96 -6.68 -14.05
CA ASN A 222 -29.56 -8.07 -14.12
C ASN A 222 -29.97 -8.85 -12.87
N PRO A 223 -31.26 -9.25 -12.73
CA PRO A 223 -31.74 -10.02 -11.59
C PRO A 223 -31.03 -11.38 -11.48
N ARG A 224 -30.37 -11.82 -12.56
CA ARG A 224 -29.63 -13.06 -12.60
C ARG A 224 -28.25 -12.93 -11.91
N LEU A 225 -27.54 -11.84 -12.16
CA LEU A 225 -26.27 -11.54 -11.51
C LEU A 225 -26.47 -11.20 -10.02
N TYR A 226 -27.48 -10.41 -9.71
CA TYR A 226 -27.86 -10.10 -8.32
C TYR A 226 -28.24 -11.38 -7.56
N ARG A 227 -28.98 -12.29 -8.18
CA ARG A 227 -29.33 -13.59 -7.60
C ARG A 227 -28.09 -14.47 -7.38
N ALA A 228 -27.13 -14.46 -8.31
CA ALA A 228 -25.84 -15.14 -8.17
C ALA A 228 -25.06 -14.60 -6.96
N TYR A 229 -24.98 -13.29 -6.84
CA TYR A 229 -24.36 -12.63 -5.70
C TYR A 229 -25.00 -13.02 -4.36
N LEU A 230 -26.33 -12.96 -4.27
CA LEU A 230 -27.05 -13.36 -3.06
C LEU A 230 -26.81 -14.83 -2.69
N LEU A 231 -26.79 -15.74 -3.66
CA LEU A 231 -26.53 -17.16 -3.42
C LEU A 231 -25.10 -17.40 -2.94
N LYS A 232 -24.13 -16.69 -3.51
CA LYS A 232 -22.73 -16.73 -3.05
C LYS A 232 -22.62 -16.25 -1.59
N GLU A 233 -23.20 -15.10 -1.27
CA GLU A 233 -23.13 -14.55 0.10
C GLU A 233 -23.86 -15.43 1.12
N GLN A 234 -24.99 -16.01 0.76
CA GLN A 234 -25.67 -16.97 1.63
C GLN A 234 -24.80 -18.20 1.92
N LEU A 235 -24.10 -18.73 0.92
CA LEU A 235 -23.17 -19.84 1.12
C LEU A 235 -21.99 -19.43 2.03
N ARG A 236 -21.43 -18.24 1.80
CA ARG A 236 -20.32 -17.72 2.62
C ARG A 236 -20.71 -17.55 4.09
N LEU A 237 -21.89 -17.02 4.35
CA LEU A 237 -22.42 -16.86 5.72
C LEU A 237 -22.72 -18.22 6.37
N LEU A 238 -23.22 -19.16 5.60
CA LEU A 238 -23.52 -20.52 6.04
C LEU A 238 -22.25 -21.25 6.50
N LEU A 239 -21.16 -21.14 5.74
CA LEU A 239 -19.87 -21.77 6.08
C LEU A 239 -19.19 -21.16 7.32
N LYS A 240 -19.70 -20.00 7.80
CA LYS A 240 -19.21 -19.34 9.03
C LYS A 240 -20.03 -19.69 10.28
N LEU A 241 -21.07 -20.50 10.15
CA LEU A 241 -21.86 -20.92 11.28
C LEU A 241 -21.07 -21.87 12.18
N THR A 242 -21.37 -21.83 13.46
CA THR A 242 -20.79 -22.73 14.47
C THR A 242 -21.82 -23.76 14.96
N ASN A 243 -23.10 -23.50 14.76
CA ASN A 243 -24.18 -24.42 15.10
C ASN A 243 -24.51 -25.33 13.91
N VAL A 244 -24.36 -26.65 14.11
CA VAL A 244 -24.52 -27.66 13.06
C VAL A 244 -25.97 -27.80 12.60
N ASP A 245 -26.94 -27.77 13.53
CA ASP A 245 -28.36 -27.92 13.21
C ASP A 245 -28.87 -26.75 12.36
N GLU A 246 -28.46 -25.54 12.77
CA GLU A 246 -28.75 -24.32 12.00
C GLU A 246 -28.08 -24.35 10.61
N ALA A 247 -26.84 -24.85 10.53
CA ALA A 247 -26.10 -24.98 9.29
C ALA A 247 -26.76 -25.99 8.35
N GLU A 248 -27.23 -27.14 8.89
CA GLU A 248 -27.91 -28.15 8.09
C GLU A 248 -29.19 -27.62 7.45
N ASP A 249 -30.02 -26.93 8.21
CA ASP A 249 -31.24 -26.32 7.71
C ASP A 249 -30.97 -25.20 6.68
N LYS A 250 -29.96 -24.39 6.92
CA LYS A 250 -29.54 -23.36 5.96
C LYS A 250 -28.97 -23.96 4.69
N ILE A 251 -28.20 -25.07 4.77
CA ILE A 251 -27.69 -25.80 3.59
C ILE A 251 -28.85 -26.32 2.76
N LYS A 252 -29.84 -26.97 3.39
CA LYS A 252 -31.04 -27.49 2.69
C LYS A 252 -31.78 -26.37 1.93
N ARG A 253 -32.03 -25.25 2.60
CA ARG A 253 -32.68 -24.07 1.99
C ARG A 253 -31.86 -23.46 0.87
N TRP A 254 -30.55 -23.39 1.05
CA TRP A 254 -29.63 -22.86 0.04
C TRP A 254 -29.60 -23.76 -1.21
N LEU A 255 -29.49 -25.09 -1.04
CA LEU A 255 -29.53 -26.04 -2.14
C LEU A 255 -30.83 -25.92 -2.92
N TRP A 256 -31.96 -25.77 -2.24
CA TRP A 256 -33.27 -25.56 -2.92
C TRP A 256 -33.26 -24.28 -3.75
N LYS A 257 -32.79 -23.16 -3.21
CA LYS A 257 -32.68 -21.88 -3.94
C LYS A 257 -31.78 -21.98 -5.16
N VAL A 258 -30.65 -22.66 -5.02
CA VAL A 258 -29.68 -22.86 -6.11
C VAL A 258 -30.27 -23.69 -7.23
N SER A 259 -31.04 -24.77 -6.90
CA SER A 259 -31.70 -25.59 -7.92
C SER A 259 -32.70 -24.80 -8.78
N GLN A 260 -33.33 -23.77 -8.20
CA GLN A 260 -34.27 -22.88 -8.88
C GLN A 260 -33.59 -21.69 -9.59
N SER A 261 -32.28 -21.48 -9.39
CA SER A 261 -31.59 -20.26 -9.85
C SER A 261 -31.45 -20.16 -11.38
N ARG A 262 -31.51 -21.29 -12.09
CA ARG A 262 -31.26 -21.41 -13.55
C ARG A 262 -29.89 -20.83 -13.99
N ILE A 263 -28.90 -20.75 -13.09
CA ILE A 263 -27.55 -20.26 -13.36
C ILE A 263 -26.62 -21.49 -13.54
N PRO A 264 -26.02 -21.71 -14.74
CA PRO A 264 -25.24 -22.93 -15.01
C PRO A 264 -24.10 -23.18 -14.01
N ALA A 265 -23.32 -22.14 -13.68
CA ALA A 265 -22.23 -22.25 -12.70
C ALA A 265 -22.71 -22.69 -11.30
N PHE A 266 -23.91 -22.28 -10.91
CA PHE A 266 -24.50 -22.71 -9.64
C PHE A 266 -25.04 -24.15 -9.67
N LYS A 267 -25.37 -24.70 -10.84
CA LYS A 267 -25.72 -26.11 -10.96
C LYS A 267 -24.55 -27.03 -10.63
N GLU A 268 -23.35 -26.67 -11.10
CA GLU A 268 -22.13 -27.40 -10.77
C GLU A 268 -21.80 -27.27 -9.27
N LEU A 269 -21.89 -26.06 -8.72
CA LEU A 269 -21.68 -25.79 -7.30
C LEU A 269 -22.73 -26.54 -6.44
N TYR A 270 -23.97 -26.61 -6.87
CA TYR A 270 -25.02 -27.41 -6.23
C TYR A 270 -24.60 -28.87 -6.07
N GLN A 271 -24.10 -29.50 -7.15
CA GLN A 271 -23.66 -30.90 -7.12
C GLN A 271 -22.50 -31.08 -6.14
N LYS A 272 -21.51 -30.18 -6.17
CA LYS A 272 -20.37 -30.21 -5.25
C LYS A 272 -20.82 -30.06 -3.78
N VAL A 273 -21.61 -29.06 -3.46
CA VAL A 273 -22.08 -28.84 -2.08
C VAL A 273 -22.99 -29.98 -1.61
N ARG A 274 -23.86 -30.53 -2.47
CA ARG A 274 -24.72 -31.68 -2.15
C ARG A 274 -23.89 -32.93 -1.86
N HIS A 275 -22.89 -33.21 -2.70
CA HIS A 275 -22.00 -34.37 -2.54
C HIS A 275 -21.17 -34.28 -1.25
N HIS A 276 -20.66 -33.08 -0.93
CA HIS A 276 -19.82 -32.87 0.23
C HIS A 276 -20.57 -32.37 1.48
N LYS A 277 -21.93 -32.39 1.50
CA LYS A 277 -22.75 -31.88 2.58
C LYS A 277 -22.31 -32.39 3.96
N THR A 278 -22.10 -33.70 4.09
CA THR A 278 -21.70 -34.35 5.35
C THR A 278 -20.32 -33.84 5.81
N HIS A 279 -19.35 -33.70 4.88
CA HIS A 279 -18.03 -33.17 5.20
C HIS A 279 -18.09 -31.71 5.62
N ILE A 280 -18.90 -30.88 4.98
CA ILE A 280 -19.13 -29.47 5.34
C ILE A 280 -19.70 -29.37 6.76
N LEU A 281 -20.70 -30.18 7.10
CA LEU A 281 -21.29 -30.20 8.44
C LEU A 281 -20.30 -30.69 9.50
N ASN A 282 -19.46 -31.69 9.21
CA ASN A 282 -18.41 -32.13 10.09
C ASN A 282 -17.37 -31.03 10.31
N THR A 283 -16.96 -30.33 9.25
CA THR A 283 -16.04 -29.16 9.35
C THR A 283 -16.62 -28.07 10.25
N ILE A 284 -17.91 -27.80 10.17
CA ILE A 284 -18.59 -26.82 11.04
C ILE A 284 -18.64 -27.33 12.48
N ARG A 285 -18.92 -28.62 12.69
CA ARG A 285 -18.94 -29.26 14.01
C ARG A 285 -17.60 -29.23 14.71
N ASP A 286 -16.55 -29.57 13.97
CA ASP A 286 -15.20 -29.72 14.54
C ASP A 286 -14.46 -28.37 14.62
N GLY A 287 -15.06 -27.29 14.13
CA GLY A 287 -14.45 -25.96 14.08
C GLY A 287 -13.14 -25.92 13.26
N MET A 288 -12.88 -26.97 12.49
CA MET A 288 -11.68 -27.05 11.66
C MET A 288 -11.79 -26.12 10.47
N SER A 289 -11.23 -24.93 10.63
CA SER A 289 -11.00 -24.04 9.50
C SER A 289 -9.88 -24.60 8.62
N ASN A 290 -9.96 -24.29 7.34
CA ASN A 290 -8.98 -24.74 6.35
C ASN A 290 -7.63 -24.04 6.64
N ALA A 291 -6.87 -24.56 7.60
CA ALA A 291 -5.66 -23.96 8.17
C ALA A 291 -4.59 -23.60 7.11
N ARG A 292 -4.62 -24.24 5.92
CA ARG A 292 -3.74 -23.86 4.79
C ARG A 292 -4.21 -22.61 4.05
N ILE A 293 -5.52 -22.45 3.86
CA ILE A 293 -6.08 -21.23 3.28
C ILE A 293 -6.02 -20.09 4.30
N GLU A 294 -6.25 -20.41 5.59
CA GLU A 294 -6.02 -19.45 6.68
C GLU A 294 -4.54 -19.09 6.86
N ALA A 295 -3.60 -20.00 6.67
CA ALA A 295 -2.18 -19.63 6.73
C ALA A 295 -1.77 -18.70 5.57
N THR A 296 -2.36 -18.86 4.38
CA THR A 296 -2.15 -17.93 3.26
C THR A 296 -2.94 -16.64 3.44
N ASN A 297 -4.19 -16.72 3.90
CA ASN A 297 -4.99 -15.56 4.29
C ASN A 297 -4.48 -14.93 5.58
N ASN A 298 -3.89 -15.67 6.52
CA ASN A 298 -3.22 -15.13 7.70
C ASN A 298 -1.84 -14.54 7.36
N ARG A 299 -1.16 -14.96 6.33
CA ARG A 299 -0.03 -14.19 5.79
C ARG A 299 -0.50 -12.85 5.20
N LEU A 300 -1.56 -12.85 4.43
CA LEU A 300 -2.20 -11.62 3.91
C LEU A 300 -2.86 -10.81 5.05
N SER A 301 -3.57 -11.46 5.98
CA SER A 301 -4.16 -10.81 7.17
C SER A 301 -3.11 -10.44 8.21
N SER A 302 -2.02 -11.17 8.39
CA SER A 302 -0.95 -10.75 9.30
C SER A 302 -0.16 -9.58 8.71
N LEU A 303 -0.06 -9.46 7.40
CA LEU A 303 0.35 -8.22 6.75
C LEU A 303 -0.70 -7.12 7.00
N SER A 304 -1.98 -7.39 6.84
CA SER A 304 -3.04 -6.41 7.09
C SER A 304 -3.21 -6.11 8.59
N VAL A 305 -3.24 -7.09 9.49
CA VAL A 305 -3.38 -6.88 10.95
C VAL A 305 -2.14 -6.28 11.58
N LYS A 306 -0.96 -6.56 11.06
CA LYS A 306 0.28 -5.88 11.46
C LYS A 306 0.33 -4.43 10.96
N LEU A 307 -0.31 -4.15 9.84
CA LEU A 307 -0.56 -2.81 9.31
C LEU A 307 -1.68 -2.08 10.06
N MET A 308 -2.67 -2.79 10.58
CA MET A 308 -3.90 -2.26 11.17
C MET A 308 -3.81 -1.81 12.62
N ALA A 309 -2.68 -2.01 13.29
CA ALA A 309 -2.46 -1.41 14.60
C ALA A 309 -2.12 0.10 14.50
N SER A 310 -2.03 0.70 13.32
CA SER A 310 -1.86 2.13 13.13
C SER A 310 -3.20 2.79 12.84
N GLU A 311 -3.50 3.88 13.55
CA GLU A 311 -4.79 4.59 13.46
C GLU A 311 -5.02 5.30 12.12
N THR A 312 -4.07 5.26 11.19
CA THR A 312 -4.11 6.01 9.94
C THR A 312 -4.32 5.07 8.76
N TYR A 313 -5.57 4.98 8.25
CA TYR A 313 -5.92 4.24 7.03
C TYR A 313 -5.04 4.61 5.82
N LYS A 314 -4.54 5.85 5.77
CA LYS A 314 -3.60 6.34 4.75
C LYS A 314 -2.33 5.48 4.68
N ILE A 315 -1.83 5.02 5.82
CA ILE A 315 -0.66 4.15 5.91
C ILE A 315 -0.98 2.75 5.37
N CYS A 316 -2.17 2.22 5.64
CA CYS A 316 -2.64 0.95 5.09
C CYS A 316 -2.74 0.97 3.56
N LEU A 317 -3.26 2.06 2.98
CA LEU A 317 -3.35 2.27 1.54
C LEU A 317 -1.96 2.35 0.88
N ILE A 318 -1.05 3.06 1.53
CA ILE A 318 0.35 3.19 1.13
C ILE A 318 1.03 1.82 1.10
N TRP A 319 0.76 0.96 2.10
CA TRP A 319 1.34 -0.36 2.22
C TRP A 319 0.84 -1.36 1.19
N CYS A 320 -0.46 -1.41 0.92
CA CYS A 320 -1.01 -2.22 -0.17
C CYS A 320 -0.38 -1.87 -1.52
N THR A 321 -0.08 -0.58 -1.70
CA THR A 321 0.53 -0.05 -2.91
C THR A 321 2.02 -0.44 -3.04
N LEU A 322 2.78 -0.35 -1.95
CA LEU A 322 4.21 -0.72 -1.91
C LEU A 322 4.40 -2.22 -2.15
N TYR A 323 3.54 -3.06 -1.59
CA TYR A 323 3.59 -4.51 -1.76
C TYR A 323 3.38 -4.91 -3.24
N ALA A 324 2.46 -4.25 -3.92
CA ALA A 324 2.23 -4.47 -5.34
C ALA A 324 3.43 -4.07 -6.22
N LEU A 325 4.12 -2.96 -5.87
CA LEU A 325 5.33 -2.51 -6.56
C LEU A 325 6.51 -3.47 -6.39
N ILE A 326 6.72 -3.98 -5.19
CA ILE A 326 7.83 -4.90 -4.89
C ILE A 326 7.63 -6.24 -5.60
N TYR A 327 6.39 -6.73 -5.70
CA TYR A 327 6.08 -7.94 -6.47
C TYR A 327 6.31 -7.75 -7.98
N ALA A 328 5.95 -6.60 -8.53
CA ALA A 328 6.24 -6.26 -9.92
C ALA A 328 7.76 -6.16 -10.19
N PHE A 329 8.54 -5.68 -9.20
CA PHE A 329 10.00 -5.58 -9.32
C PHE A 329 10.69 -6.95 -9.29
N HIS A 330 10.18 -7.91 -8.51
CA HIS A 330 10.74 -9.28 -8.44
C HIS A 330 10.53 -10.04 -9.76
N PHE A 331 9.40 -9.82 -10.43
CA PHE A 331 9.12 -10.42 -11.75
C PHE A 331 10.01 -9.85 -12.88
N LEU A 332 10.46 -8.59 -12.75
CA LEU A 332 11.33 -7.95 -13.74
C LEU A 332 12.82 -8.26 -13.55
N THR A 333 13.22 -8.86 -12.43
CA THR A 333 14.61 -9.26 -12.16
C THR A 333 14.86 -10.76 -12.37
N GLU A 334 13.82 -11.57 -12.54
CA GLU A 334 13.91 -13.02 -12.83
C GLU A 334 13.61 -13.37 -14.31
N SER A 335 13.30 -12.37 -15.15
CA SER A 335 13.19 -12.49 -16.61
C SER A 335 14.37 -11.79 -17.31
#